data_b666750f4d4cdfb169bbe6b7448fbd4a
#
_entry.id   b666750f4d4cdfb169bbe6b7448fbd4a
#
_cell.length_a   1.000
_cell.length_b   1.000
_cell.length_c   1.000
_cell.angle_alpha   90.00
_cell.angle_beta   90.00
_cell.angle_gamma   90.00
#
_symmetry.space_group_name_H-M   'P 1'
#
loop_
_entity.id
_entity.type
_entity.pdbx_description
1 polymer ?
#
loop_
_entity_poly.entity_id
_entity_poly.type
_entity_poly.pdbx_seq_one_letter_code
_entity_poly.pdbx_strand_id
1 'polypeptide(L)'
;MKRKALSIMSIAALLLASAVSFAQTDAPAANAPAKADQPKVVEKSFADMWRAGGITMYPLGFFAIFGTTLVIYNAIAIRKKKFLNPDGVKQVEMLVNQLKISEAIQYCEKHPSPITNIIGCGLARADEREIDVSAVESAMEEASVEEFATPYVLINYLSVTASLAPMLGLYGTVSGMVKAFNTIAAEGAGSASKLADNIAEALITTATGMIVGIPAMFFFFIFKNKYGAIISSASRIIGDLVYTMKISLKYGPQDISEIVADSTGTPAEVVEEAAKNEENK
;
A
#
# COMPACT_ATOMS: atom_id res chain seq x y z
N MET A 1 -8.72 16.73 4.50
CA MET A 1 -7.98 15.45 4.37
C MET A 1 -7.50 14.87 5.72
N LYS A 2 -7.09 15.65 6.70
CA LYS A 2 -6.69 15.18 8.05
C LYS A 2 -7.81 14.43 8.81
N ARG A 3 -9.09 14.83 8.65
CA ARG A 3 -10.24 14.18 9.29
C ARG A 3 -10.52 12.76 8.77
N LYS A 4 -10.30 12.48 7.47
CA LYS A 4 -10.49 11.14 6.90
C LYS A 4 -9.40 10.15 7.31
N ALA A 5 -8.14 10.61 7.46
CA ALA A 5 -7.06 9.77 7.97
C ALA A 5 -7.24 9.42 9.45
N LEU A 6 -7.76 10.36 10.26
CA LEU A 6 -8.09 10.12 11.68
C LEU A 6 -9.25 9.12 11.83
N SER A 7 -10.25 9.20 10.93
CA SER A 7 -11.39 8.28 10.91
C SER A 7 -10.97 6.84 10.55
N ILE A 8 -10.04 6.66 9.60
CA ILE A 8 -9.54 5.34 9.21
C ILE A 8 -8.68 4.74 10.33
N MET A 9 -7.87 5.57 11.02
CA MET A 9 -7.08 5.14 12.16
C MET A 9 -7.97 4.77 13.37
N SER A 10 -9.08 5.48 13.57
CA SER A 10 -10.08 5.18 14.58
C SER A 10 -10.83 3.88 14.29
N ILE A 11 -11.17 3.60 13.02
CA ILE A 11 -11.83 2.35 12.60
C ILE A 11 -10.86 1.17 12.73
N ALA A 12 -9.58 1.33 12.40
CA ALA A 12 -8.58 0.29 12.58
C ALA A 12 -8.34 -0.02 14.08
N ALA A 13 -8.33 0.99 14.93
CA ALA A 13 -8.26 0.82 16.39
C ALA A 13 -9.52 0.16 16.96
N LEU A 14 -10.70 0.48 16.41
CA LEU A 14 -11.97 -0.14 16.83
C LEU A 14 -12.07 -1.61 16.39
N LEU A 15 -11.56 -1.95 15.20
CA LEU A 15 -11.49 -3.34 14.71
C LEU A 15 -10.48 -4.17 15.52
N LEU A 16 -9.37 -3.58 15.97
CA LEU A 16 -8.44 -4.25 16.88
C LEU A 16 -9.05 -4.45 18.28
N ALA A 17 -9.82 -3.49 18.77
CA ALA A 17 -10.53 -3.60 20.06
C ALA A 17 -11.66 -4.66 19.99
N SER A 18 -12.39 -4.77 18.87
CA SER A 18 -13.44 -5.77 18.69
C SER A 18 -12.91 -7.19 18.57
N ALA A 19 -11.71 -7.39 18.01
CA ALA A 19 -11.06 -8.69 17.95
C ALA A 19 -10.66 -9.23 19.33
N VAL A 20 -10.41 -8.34 20.29
CA VAL A 20 -10.13 -8.71 21.69
C VAL A 20 -11.40 -9.05 22.46
N SER A 21 -12.56 -8.48 22.10
CA SER A 21 -13.85 -8.75 22.78
C SER A 21 -14.53 -10.03 22.35
N PHE A 22 -14.16 -10.64 21.21
CA PHE A 22 -14.80 -11.87 20.72
C PHE A 22 -14.32 -13.15 21.41
N ALA A 23 -13.35 -13.04 22.36
CA ALA A 23 -12.85 -14.15 23.18
C ALA A 23 -13.67 -14.41 24.46
N GLN A 24 -14.73 -13.65 24.69
CA GLN A 24 -15.63 -13.83 25.84
C GLN A 24 -17.05 -14.18 25.37
N THR A 25 -17.24 -15.35 24.78
CA THR A 25 -18.57 -15.96 24.71
C THR A 25 -18.72 -16.91 25.89
N ASP A 26 -19.57 -16.49 26.82
CA ASP A 26 -20.03 -17.31 27.95
C ASP A 26 -20.67 -18.60 27.44
N ALA A 27 -20.10 -19.72 27.82
CA ALA A 27 -20.77 -21.01 27.73
C ALA A 27 -21.89 -21.10 28.78
N PRO A 28 -23.07 -21.65 28.48
CA PRO A 28 -24.18 -21.71 29.44
C PRO A 28 -23.80 -22.55 30.64
N ALA A 29 -24.07 -22.01 31.82
CA ALA A 29 -23.84 -22.62 33.10
C ALA A 29 -24.74 -23.90 33.24
N ALA A 30 -24.12 -25.07 33.24
CA ALA A 30 -24.74 -26.30 33.77
C ALA A 30 -24.45 -26.34 35.26
N ASN A 31 -25.55 -26.43 36.05
CA ASN A 31 -25.56 -26.58 37.50
C ASN A 31 -24.68 -27.75 37.97
N ALA A 32 -23.70 -27.49 38.80
CA ALA A 32 -23.10 -28.51 39.67
C ALA A 32 -22.65 -27.88 40.98
N PRO A 33 -22.94 -28.52 42.16
CA PRO A 33 -22.55 -28.01 43.45
C PRO A 33 -21.15 -28.53 43.81
N ALA A 34 -20.26 -27.69 44.14
CA ALA A 34 -19.18 -27.88 45.13
C ALA A 34 -18.17 -26.76 45.02
N LYS A 35 -17.86 -26.13 46.15
CA LYS A 35 -16.75 -25.21 46.29
C LYS A 35 -15.44 -25.94 45.98
N ALA A 36 -15.02 -25.86 44.73
CA ALA A 36 -13.65 -26.11 44.33
C ALA A 36 -12.97 -24.74 44.18
N ASP A 37 -11.79 -24.58 44.73
CA ASP A 37 -10.92 -23.43 44.57
C ASP A 37 -10.95 -22.99 43.08
N GLN A 38 -11.51 -21.81 42.82
CA GLN A 38 -11.53 -21.27 41.47
C GLN A 38 -10.07 -21.06 41.05
N PRO A 39 -9.61 -21.67 39.94
CA PRO A 39 -8.28 -21.37 39.44
C PRO A 39 -8.25 -19.86 39.16
N LYS A 40 -7.39 -19.11 39.86
CA LYS A 40 -7.11 -17.70 39.58
C LYS A 40 -6.80 -17.62 38.10
N VAL A 41 -7.68 -16.98 37.31
CA VAL A 41 -7.39 -16.60 35.96
C VAL A 41 -6.20 -15.63 36.05
N VAL A 42 -5.03 -16.16 35.86
CA VAL A 42 -3.80 -15.36 35.80
C VAL A 42 -3.88 -14.61 34.51
N GLU A 43 -4.22 -13.32 34.55
CA GLU A 43 -4.06 -12.42 33.44
C GLU A 43 -2.59 -12.45 33.03
N LYS A 44 -2.29 -13.26 31.98
CA LYS A 44 -0.92 -13.37 31.47
C LYS A 44 -0.57 -12.03 30.83
N SER A 45 0.36 -11.32 31.43
CA SER A 45 0.93 -10.08 30.86
C SER A 45 1.51 -10.37 29.47
N PHE A 46 1.55 -9.33 28.61
CA PHE A 46 2.17 -9.44 27.29
C PHE A 46 3.60 -9.99 27.34
N ALA A 47 4.36 -9.65 28.41
CA ALA A 47 5.69 -10.18 28.65
C ALA A 47 5.68 -11.69 28.98
N ASP A 48 4.65 -12.18 29.65
CA ASP A 48 4.50 -13.60 29.96
C ASP A 48 4.09 -14.40 28.70
N MET A 49 3.26 -13.83 27.83
CA MET A 49 2.95 -14.40 26.52
C MET A 49 4.20 -14.48 25.62
N TRP A 50 5.05 -13.43 25.66
CA TRP A 50 6.31 -13.43 24.91
C TRP A 50 7.25 -14.54 25.37
N ARG A 51 7.40 -14.72 26.69
CA ARG A 51 8.22 -15.80 27.27
C ARG A 51 7.63 -17.17 26.99
N ALA A 52 6.31 -17.29 27.08
CA ALA A 52 5.60 -18.56 26.85
C ALA A 52 5.65 -19.03 25.37
N GLY A 53 5.83 -18.13 24.42
CA GLY A 53 5.89 -18.47 22.97
C GLY A 53 7.26 -18.98 22.50
N GLY A 54 8.25 -19.13 23.38
CA GLY A 54 9.54 -19.77 23.10
C GLY A 54 10.39 -19.07 22.04
N ILE A 55 11.31 -19.84 21.42
CA ILE A 55 12.30 -19.32 20.48
C ILE A 55 11.66 -18.76 19.19
N THR A 56 10.51 -19.26 18.81
CA THR A 56 9.78 -18.85 17.60
C THR A 56 9.24 -17.39 17.67
N MET A 57 9.15 -16.84 18.91
CA MET A 57 8.71 -15.44 19.08
C MET A 57 9.74 -14.42 18.60
N TYR A 58 11.03 -14.76 18.57
CA TYR A 58 12.07 -13.83 18.10
C TYR A 58 11.92 -13.47 16.61
N PRO A 59 11.81 -14.43 15.66
CA PRO A 59 11.56 -14.10 14.28
C PRO A 59 10.18 -13.43 14.07
N LEU A 60 9.15 -13.81 14.81
CA LEU A 60 7.85 -13.14 14.76
C LEU A 60 7.92 -11.69 15.21
N GLY A 61 8.67 -11.40 16.29
CA GLY A 61 8.94 -10.04 16.74
C GLY A 61 9.69 -9.21 15.69
N PHE A 62 10.69 -9.81 15.03
CA PHE A 62 11.38 -9.16 13.92
C PHE A 62 10.39 -8.77 12.81
N PHE A 63 9.51 -9.69 12.36
CA PHE A 63 8.51 -9.39 11.35
C PHE A 63 7.48 -8.34 11.81
N ALA A 64 7.14 -8.30 13.09
CA ALA A 64 6.25 -7.28 13.65
C ALA A 64 6.87 -5.87 13.55
N ILE A 65 8.12 -5.72 13.95
CA ILE A 65 8.86 -4.44 13.86
C ILE A 65 9.08 -4.06 12.42
N PHE A 66 9.54 -5.00 11.58
CA PHE A 66 9.79 -4.78 10.17
C PHE A 66 8.51 -4.37 9.42
N GLY A 67 7.39 -5.10 9.62
CA GLY A 67 6.11 -4.78 9.03
C GLY A 67 5.59 -3.40 9.45
N THR A 68 5.69 -3.06 10.73
CA THR A 68 5.29 -1.74 11.25
C THR A 68 6.14 -0.62 10.62
N THR A 69 7.45 -0.83 10.52
CA THR A 69 8.36 0.12 9.87
C THR A 69 8.01 0.33 8.40
N LEU A 70 7.72 -0.76 7.66
CA LEU A 70 7.28 -0.68 6.27
C LEU A 70 5.95 0.05 6.12
N VAL A 71 4.99 -0.16 7.03
CA VAL A 71 3.70 0.56 7.02
C VAL A 71 3.92 2.05 7.18
N ILE A 72 4.73 2.47 8.16
CA ILE A 72 5.03 3.89 8.40
C ILE A 72 5.75 4.50 7.18
N TYR A 73 6.76 3.81 6.66
CA TYR A 73 7.52 4.26 5.50
C TYR A 73 6.62 4.46 4.26
N ASN A 74 5.83 3.44 3.90
CA ASN A 74 4.92 3.50 2.75
C ASN A 74 3.84 4.59 2.92
N ALA A 75 3.34 4.80 4.14
CA ALA A 75 2.36 5.85 4.44
C ALA A 75 2.92 7.27 4.16
N ILE A 76 4.23 7.47 4.38
CA ILE A 76 4.92 8.74 4.14
C ILE A 76 5.35 8.86 2.67
N ALA A 77 5.88 7.78 2.09
CA ALA A 77 6.43 7.76 0.73
C ALA A 77 5.32 7.87 -0.34
N ILE A 78 4.19 7.14 -0.18
CA ILE A 78 3.11 7.07 -1.17
C ILE A 78 2.15 8.27 -0.99
N ARG A 79 2.64 9.47 -1.33
CA ARG A 79 1.83 10.71 -1.34
C ARG A 79 1.64 11.19 -2.77
N LYS A 80 0.37 11.22 -3.24
CA LYS A 80 0.01 11.65 -4.60
C LYS A 80 0.64 13.00 -4.98
N LYS A 81 0.62 13.99 -4.08
CA LYS A 81 1.19 15.33 -4.34
C LYS A 81 2.71 15.31 -4.57
N LYS A 82 3.44 14.47 -3.82
CA LYS A 82 4.90 14.37 -3.96
C LYS A 82 5.30 13.63 -5.24
N PHE A 83 4.49 12.65 -5.64
CA PHE A 83 4.77 11.80 -6.78
C PHE A 83 4.46 12.49 -8.11
N LEU A 84 3.28 13.10 -8.21
CA LEU A 84 2.78 13.71 -9.44
C LEU A 84 3.16 15.17 -9.62
N ASN A 85 3.62 15.86 -8.56
CA ASN A 85 4.02 17.29 -8.60
C ASN A 85 3.15 18.13 -9.56
N PRO A 86 1.87 18.37 -9.26
CA PRO A 86 0.93 18.95 -10.23
C PRO A 86 1.34 20.35 -10.71
N ASP A 87 2.02 21.11 -9.84
CA ASP A 87 2.49 22.44 -10.21
C ASP A 87 3.68 22.36 -11.17
N GLY A 88 4.58 21.38 -10.95
CA GLY A 88 5.69 21.10 -11.84
C GLY A 88 5.23 20.60 -13.21
N VAL A 89 4.26 19.70 -13.25
CA VAL A 89 3.70 19.17 -14.51
C VAL A 89 3.10 20.28 -15.36
N LYS A 90 2.31 21.19 -14.78
CA LYS A 90 1.73 22.33 -15.50
C LYS A 90 2.80 23.24 -16.12
N GLN A 91 3.90 23.48 -15.39
CA GLN A 91 4.98 24.29 -15.90
C GLN A 91 5.70 23.63 -17.06
N VAL A 92 5.95 22.32 -16.97
CA VAL A 92 6.56 21.55 -18.07
C VAL A 92 5.62 21.51 -19.27
N GLU A 93 4.33 21.32 -19.07
CA GLU A 93 3.31 21.32 -20.14
C GLU A 93 3.28 22.65 -20.89
N MET A 94 3.34 23.79 -20.18
CA MET A 94 3.45 25.11 -20.80
C MET A 94 4.72 25.26 -21.65
N LEU A 95 5.86 24.79 -21.16
CA LEU A 95 7.14 24.87 -21.87
C LEU A 95 7.12 23.96 -23.13
N VAL A 96 6.57 22.76 -23.00
CA VAL A 96 6.42 21.83 -24.13
C VAL A 96 5.48 22.39 -25.20
N ASN A 97 4.37 23.00 -24.79
CA ASN A 97 3.45 23.66 -25.72
C ASN A 97 4.11 24.80 -26.50
N GLN A 98 5.03 25.53 -25.85
CA GLN A 98 5.85 26.57 -26.49
C GLN A 98 7.02 26.02 -27.32
N LEU A 99 7.17 24.68 -27.40
CA LEU A 99 8.29 24.00 -28.04
C LEU A 99 9.67 24.35 -27.47
N LYS A 100 9.73 24.82 -26.21
CA LYS A 100 10.95 25.12 -25.47
C LYS A 100 11.49 23.90 -24.74
N ILE A 101 11.89 22.88 -25.50
CA ILE A 101 12.27 21.58 -24.96
C ILE A 101 13.46 21.68 -24.01
N SER A 102 14.49 22.46 -24.36
CA SER A 102 15.67 22.65 -23.52
C SER A 102 15.35 23.29 -22.15
N GLU A 103 14.41 24.27 -22.13
CA GLU A 103 13.97 24.88 -20.86
C GLU A 103 13.15 23.89 -20.03
N ALA A 104 12.32 23.05 -20.67
CA ALA A 104 11.55 22.01 -20.01
C ALA A 104 12.45 20.95 -19.33
N ILE A 105 13.52 20.52 -20.00
CA ILE A 105 14.51 19.58 -19.45
C ILE A 105 15.18 20.20 -18.23
N GLN A 106 15.69 21.45 -18.33
CA GLN A 106 16.31 22.13 -17.20
C GLN A 106 15.37 22.33 -16.02
N TYR A 107 14.07 22.53 -16.29
CA TYR A 107 13.07 22.62 -15.23
C TYR A 107 12.88 21.27 -14.52
N CYS A 108 12.84 20.17 -15.25
CA CYS A 108 12.76 18.82 -14.68
C CYS A 108 13.95 18.49 -13.80
N GLU A 109 15.16 18.87 -14.21
CA GLU A 109 16.39 18.68 -13.43
C GLU A 109 16.41 19.50 -12.12
N LYS A 110 15.88 20.73 -12.15
CA LYS A 110 15.81 21.59 -10.96
C LYS A 110 14.75 21.16 -9.95
N HIS A 111 13.70 20.48 -10.40
CA HIS A 111 12.56 20.06 -9.56
C HIS A 111 12.34 18.55 -9.65
N PRO A 112 13.26 17.74 -9.12
CA PRO A 112 13.21 16.28 -9.26
C PRO A 112 11.97 15.70 -8.56
N SER A 113 11.19 14.97 -9.32
CA SER A 113 10.09 14.13 -8.84
C SER A 113 9.95 12.94 -9.80
N PRO A 114 9.34 11.81 -9.39
CA PRO A 114 9.21 10.68 -10.29
C PRO A 114 8.60 11.05 -11.65
N ILE A 115 7.57 11.89 -11.67
CA ILE A 115 6.95 12.30 -12.93
C ILE A 115 7.85 13.23 -13.77
N THR A 116 8.55 14.18 -13.14
CA THR A 116 9.46 15.08 -13.88
C THR A 116 10.70 14.35 -14.37
N ASN A 117 11.19 13.33 -13.65
CA ASN A 117 12.27 12.48 -14.11
C ASN A 117 11.87 11.72 -15.38
N ILE A 118 10.67 11.10 -15.38
CA ILE A 118 10.13 10.39 -16.55
C ILE A 118 10.02 11.35 -17.75
N ILE A 119 9.43 12.52 -17.55
CA ILE A 119 9.26 13.52 -18.60
C ILE A 119 10.63 14.02 -19.09
N GLY A 120 11.57 14.33 -18.17
CA GLY A 120 12.92 14.77 -18.52
C GLY A 120 13.68 13.73 -19.35
N CYS A 121 13.63 12.45 -18.98
CA CYS A 121 14.23 11.36 -19.73
C CYS A 121 13.63 11.23 -21.14
N GLY A 122 12.31 11.37 -21.28
CA GLY A 122 11.67 11.37 -22.59
C GLY A 122 12.07 12.55 -23.45
N LEU A 123 11.97 13.78 -22.90
CA LEU A 123 12.33 15.00 -23.62
C LEU A 123 13.81 15.04 -24.01
N ALA A 124 14.70 14.41 -23.26
CA ALA A 124 16.13 14.32 -23.59
C ALA A 124 16.41 13.50 -24.87
N ARG A 125 15.42 12.71 -25.36
CA ARG A 125 15.49 12.00 -26.65
C ARG A 125 15.01 12.85 -27.81
N ALA A 126 14.40 14.01 -27.54
CA ALA A 126 13.99 14.94 -28.60
C ALA A 126 15.24 15.62 -29.19
N ASP A 127 15.51 15.39 -30.47
CA ASP A 127 16.54 16.16 -31.20
C ASP A 127 15.96 17.55 -31.52
N GLU A 128 16.72 18.62 -31.28
CA GLU A 128 16.29 19.98 -31.57
C GLU A 128 16.00 20.23 -33.08
N ARG A 129 16.53 19.37 -33.96
CA ARG A 129 16.38 19.50 -35.43
C ARG A 129 15.17 18.75 -35.96
N GLU A 130 14.84 17.61 -35.36
CA GLU A 130 13.73 16.75 -35.78
C GLU A 130 13.19 16.02 -34.56
N ILE A 131 12.07 16.49 -34.01
CA ILE A 131 11.46 15.93 -32.82
C ILE A 131 10.66 14.68 -33.22
N ASP A 132 11.23 13.49 -32.99
CA ASP A 132 10.50 12.24 -33.11
C ASP A 132 9.68 11.96 -31.84
N VAL A 133 8.39 12.27 -31.92
CA VAL A 133 7.44 12.09 -30.81
C VAL A 133 7.36 10.61 -30.38
N SER A 134 7.54 9.68 -31.31
CA SER A 134 7.50 8.24 -31.00
C SER A 134 8.70 7.82 -30.16
N ALA A 135 9.90 8.35 -30.46
CA ALA A 135 11.09 8.11 -29.67
C ALA A 135 10.98 8.70 -28.25
N VAL A 136 10.38 9.89 -28.12
CA VAL A 136 10.11 10.55 -26.84
C VAL A 136 9.11 9.72 -26.00
N GLU A 137 8.01 9.26 -26.61
CA GLU A 137 7.00 8.42 -25.96
C GLU A 137 7.60 7.12 -25.45
N SER A 138 8.35 6.40 -26.31
CA SER A 138 9.01 5.16 -25.92
C SER A 138 10.02 5.34 -24.77
N ALA A 139 10.77 6.47 -24.77
CA ALA A 139 11.70 6.76 -23.69
C ALA A 139 10.97 7.11 -22.38
N MET A 140 9.81 7.80 -22.44
CA MET A 140 8.98 8.04 -21.25
C MET A 140 8.40 6.73 -20.71
N GLU A 141 7.98 5.81 -21.57
CA GLU A 141 7.50 4.49 -21.15
C GLU A 141 8.60 3.70 -20.44
N GLU A 142 9.80 3.63 -21.03
CA GLU A 142 10.96 2.96 -20.44
C GLU A 142 11.32 3.55 -19.07
N ALA A 143 11.45 4.86 -18.97
CA ALA A 143 11.72 5.55 -17.72
C ALA A 143 10.63 5.36 -16.67
N SER A 144 9.36 5.25 -17.10
CA SER A 144 8.23 5.02 -16.20
C SER A 144 8.29 3.66 -15.53
N VAL A 145 8.72 2.62 -16.23
CA VAL A 145 8.90 1.28 -15.66
C VAL A 145 9.95 1.30 -14.56
N GLU A 146 11.07 1.99 -14.77
CA GLU A 146 12.16 2.10 -13.79
C GLU A 146 11.73 2.89 -12.55
N GLU A 147 11.16 4.10 -12.74
CA GLU A 147 10.73 4.97 -11.64
C GLU A 147 9.59 4.36 -10.80
N PHE A 148 8.70 3.58 -11.42
CA PHE A 148 7.61 2.93 -10.71
C PHE A 148 8.03 1.61 -10.05
N ALA A 149 9.12 0.98 -10.44
CA ALA A 149 9.56 -0.29 -9.86
C ALA A 149 10.02 -0.12 -8.40
N THR A 150 10.81 0.91 -8.10
CA THR A 150 11.42 1.10 -6.78
C THR A 150 10.41 1.22 -5.63
N PRO A 151 9.39 2.08 -5.67
CA PRO A 151 8.38 2.14 -4.60
C PRO A 151 7.52 0.88 -4.52
N TYR A 152 7.29 0.19 -5.64
CA TYR A 152 6.50 -1.04 -5.67
C TYR A 152 7.17 -2.18 -4.92
N VAL A 153 8.50 -2.29 -5.00
CA VAL A 153 9.28 -3.30 -4.25
C VAL A 153 9.04 -3.16 -2.74
N LEU A 154 9.03 -1.94 -2.21
CA LEU A 154 8.80 -1.70 -0.78
C LEU A 154 7.38 -2.05 -0.33
N ILE A 155 6.38 -1.84 -1.20
CA ILE A 155 5.02 -2.31 -0.96
C ILE A 155 4.98 -3.84 -0.95
N ASN A 156 5.70 -4.49 -1.87
CA ASN A 156 5.72 -5.95 -2.00
C ASN A 156 6.35 -6.64 -0.78
N TYR A 157 7.36 -6.04 -0.14
CA TYR A 157 7.91 -6.58 1.12
C TYR A 157 6.85 -6.67 2.24
N LEU A 158 5.84 -5.81 2.23
CA LEU A 158 4.74 -5.90 3.18
C LEU A 158 3.87 -7.14 2.91
N SER A 159 3.67 -7.51 1.64
CA SER A 159 3.01 -8.78 1.27
C SER A 159 3.81 -10.00 1.72
N VAL A 160 5.12 -9.95 1.58
CA VAL A 160 6.02 -11.03 2.08
C VAL A 160 5.88 -11.18 3.59
N THR A 161 5.91 -10.07 4.33
CA THR A 161 5.71 -10.07 5.79
C THR A 161 4.35 -10.68 6.17
N ALA A 162 3.29 -10.28 5.47
CA ALA A 162 1.93 -10.76 5.68
C ALA A 162 1.79 -12.26 5.47
N SER A 163 2.54 -12.82 4.53
CA SER A 163 2.52 -14.26 4.21
C SER A 163 3.42 -15.06 5.15
N LEU A 164 4.63 -14.57 5.45
CA LEU A 164 5.59 -15.31 6.25
C LEU A 164 5.25 -15.33 7.74
N ALA A 165 4.64 -14.26 8.29
CA ALA A 165 4.33 -14.23 9.71
C ALA A 165 3.35 -15.35 10.16
N PRO A 166 2.23 -15.63 9.46
CA PRO A 166 1.38 -16.78 9.80
C PRO A 166 2.08 -18.13 9.57
N MET A 167 2.93 -18.27 8.54
CA MET A 167 3.69 -19.51 8.32
C MET A 167 4.66 -19.80 9.44
N LEU A 168 5.33 -18.76 9.99
CA LEU A 168 6.17 -18.89 11.18
C LEU A 168 5.35 -19.25 12.42
N GLY A 169 4.14 -18.70 12.55
CA GLY A 169 3.22 -19.11 13.60
C GLY A 169 2.85 -20.60 13.52
N LEU A 170 2.54 -21.10 12.32
CA LEU A 170 2.29 -22.50 12.07
C LEU A 170 3.50 -23.39 12.37
N TYR A 171 4.71 -22.94 11.98
CA TYR A 171 5.94 -23.63 12.37
C TYR A 171 6.08 -23.76 13.89
N GLY A 172 5.67 -22.72 14.64
CA GLY A 172 5.62 -22.73 16.08
C GLY A 172 4.72 -23.84 16.65
N THR A 173 3.54 -24.10 16.03
CA THR A 173 2.67 -25.21 16.47
C THR A 173 3.31 -26.56 16.20
N VAL A 174 3.90 -26.78 15.04
CA VAL A 174 4.57 -28.05 14.74
C VAL A 174 5.73 -28.30 15.72
N SER A 175 6.57 -27.28 15.97
CA SER A 175 7.68 -27.37 16.90
C SER A 175 7.22 -27.63 18.34
N GLY A 176 6.15 -26.94 18.79
CA GLY A 176 5.57 -27.16 20.12
C GLY A 176 4.98 -28.54 20.33
N MET A 177 4.28 -29.06 19.29
CA MET A 177 3.74 -30.43 19.34
C MET A 177 4.85 -31.49 19.35
N VAL A 178 5.93 -31.30 18.59
CA VAL A 178 7.09 -32.19 18.65
C VAL A 178 7.72 -32.20 20.05
N LYS A 179 7.86 -31.04 20.71
CA LYS A 179 8.33 -30.95 22.09
C LYS A 179 7.38 -31.69 23.05
N ALA A 180 6.05 -31.53 22.88
CA ALA A 180 5.06 -32.19 23.69
C ALA A 180 5.16 -33.71 23.61
N PHE A 181 5.27 -34.29 22.42
CA PHE A 181 5.45 -35.74 22.23
C PHE A 181 6.78 -36.25 22.78
N ASN A 182 7.87 -35.50 22.60
CA ASN A 182 9.17 -35.85 23.18
C ASN A 182 9.12 -35.88 24.73
N THR A 183 8.36 -34.97 25.34
CA THR A 183 8.14 -34.98 26.79
C THR A 183 7.39 -36.23 27.26
N ILE A 184 6.36 -36.66 26.53
CA ILE A 184 5.63 -37.90 26.82
C ILE A 184 6.54 -39.12 26.67
N ALA A 185 7.35 -39.17 25.64
CA ALA A 185 8.26 -40.29 25.39
C ALA A 185 9.36 -40.41 26.48
N ALA A 186 9.87 -39.28 26.98
CA ALA A 186 10.94 -39.25 27.98
C ALA A 186 10.47 -39.46 29.42
N GLU A 187 9.33 -38.85 29.81
CA GLU A 187 8.85 -38.76 31.18
C GLU A 187 7.54 -39.56 31.42
N GLY A 188 6.96 -40.14 30.38
CA GLY A 188 5.67 -40.81 30.46
C GLY A 188 4.50 -39.81 30.59
N ALA A 189 3.26 -40.34 30.70
CA ALA A 189 2.05 -39.51 30.79
C ALA A 189 1.89 -38.72 32.09
N GLY A 190 2.84 -38.86 33.02
CA GLY A 190 2.78 -38.21 34.35
C GLY A 190 3.06 -36.70 34.37
N SER A 191 3.59 -36.11 33.28
CA SER A 191 3.96 -34.70 33.21
C SER A 191 2.93 -33.83 32.51
N ALA A 192 1.65 -33.95 32.89
CA ALA A 192 0.55 -33.21 32.27
C ALA A 192 0.74 -31.68 32.22
N SER A 193 1.42 -31.10 33.21
CA SER A 193 1.74 -29.67 33.28
C SER A 193 2.70 -29.26 32.16
N LYS A 194 3.80 -30.01 31.94
CA LYS A 194 4.77 -29.72 30.88
C LYS A 194 4.16 -29.89 29.48
N LEU A 195 3.27 -30.88 29.33
CA LEU A 195 2.52 -31.09 28.10
C LEU A 195 1.62 -29.89 27.79
N ALA A 196 0.88 -29.41 28.80
CA ALA A 196 0.02 -28.23 28.66
C ALA A 196 0.83 -26.96 28.29
N ASP A 197 2.02 -26.78 28.87
CA ASP A 197 2.91 -25.66 28.57
C ASP A 197 3.41 -25.70 27.11
N ASN A 198 3.83 -26.87 26.62
CA ASN A 198 4.27 -27.03 25.22
C ASN A 198 3.13 -26.79 24.22
N ILE A 199 1.90 -27.22 24.54
CA ILE A 199 0.73 -26.94 23.72
C ILE A 199 0.38 -25.43 23.76
N ALA A 200 0.45 -24.80 24.92
CA ALA A 200 0.21 -23.38 25.06
C ALA A 200 1.24 -22.55 24.27
N GLU A 201 2.53 -22.93 24.30
CA GLU A 201 3.58 -22.33 23.47
C GLU A 201 3.19 -22.37 21.99
N ALA A 202 2.74 -23.52 21.52
CA ALA A 202 2.34 -23.72 20.14
C ALA A 202 1.16 -22.81 19.72
N LEU A 203 0.12 -22.71 20.53
CA LEU A 203 -1.07 -21.91 20.25
C LEU A 203 -0.75 -20.39 20.26
N ILE A 204 0.07 -19.95 21.21
CA ILE A 204 0.49 -18.53 21.34
C ILE A 204 1.27 -18.08 20.10
N THR A 205 2.18 -18.90 19.58
CA THR A 205 2.97 -18.55 18.38
C THR A 205 2.10 -18.39 17.15
N THR A 206 1.10 -19.26 16.96
CA THR A 206 0.15 -19.13 15.82
C THR A 206 -0.71 -17.90 15.95
N ALA A 207 -1.27 -17.64 17.14
CA ALA A 207 -2.06 -16.45 17.39
C ALA A 207 -1.25 -15.17 17.10
N THR A 208 0.00 -15.11 17.56
CA THR A 208 0.91 -13.99 17.32
C THR A 208 1.21 -13.82 15.81
N GLY A 209 1.47 -14.92 15.10
CA GLY A 209 1.69 -14.88 13.65
C GLY A 209 0.52 -14.28 12.88
N MET A 210 -0.71 -14.63 13.26
CA MET A 210 -1.92 -14.03 12.65
C MET A 210 -2.10 -12.56 13.04
N ILE A 211 -1.85 -12.18 14.29
CA ILE A 211 -1.92 -10.79 14.74
C ILE A 211 -0.97 -9.88 13.95
N VAL A 212 0.19 -10.38 13.56
CA VAL A 212 1.14 -9.64 12.71
C VAL A 212 0.74 -9.70 11.24
N GLY A 213 0.35 -10.86 10.74
CA GLY A 213 0.10 -11.08 9.31
C GLY A 213 -1.17 -10.37 8.79
N ILE A 214 -2.27 -10.40 9.55
CA ILE A 214 -3.54 -9.81 9.12
C ILE A 214 -3.43 -8.29 8.89
N PRO A 215 -2.91 -7.48 9.83
CA PRO A 215 -2.72 -6.05 9.58
C PRO A 215 -1.73 -5.76 8.44
N ALA A 216 -0.66 -6.55 8.32
CA ALA A 216 0.30 -6.38 7.23
C ALA A 216 -0.37 -6.58 5.86
N MET A 217 -1.21 -7.60 5.70
CA MET A 217 -1.97 -7.86 4.47
C MET A 217 -2.97 -6.73 4.18
N PHE A 218 -3.67 -6.23 5.20
CA PHE A 218 -4.61 -5.12 5.07
C PHE A 218 -3.92 -3.85 4.53
N PHE A 219 -2.80 -3.47 5.15
CA PHE A 219 -2.03 -2.30 4.70
C PHE A 219 -1.39 -2.50 3.33
N PHE A 220 -0.94 -3.72 3.01
CA PHE A 220 -0.45 -4.04 1.67
C PHE A 220 -1.48 -3.71 0.59
N PHE A 221 -2.72 -4.16 0.72
CA PHE A 221 -3.77 -3.88 -0.26
C PHE A 221 -4.11 -2.38 -0.35
N ILE A 222 -4.13 -1.68 0.78
CA ILE A 222 -4.35 -0.22 0.79
C ILE A 222 -3.26 0.50 0.00
N PHE A 223 -1.98 0.18 0.26
CA PHE A 223 -0.87 0.84 -0.43
C PHE A 223 -0.79 0.43 -1.89
N LYS A 224 -1.00 -0.84 -2.21
CA LYS A 224 -1.04 -1.34 -3.59
C LYS A 224 -2.11 -0.60 -4.43
N ASN A 225 -3.33 -0.50 -3.92
CA ASN A 225 -4.42 0.19 -4.63
C ASN A 225 -4.15 1.70 -4.77
N LYS A 226 -3.65 2.33 -3.71
CA LYS A 226 -3.29 3.74 -3.74
C LYS A 226 -2.15 4.03 -4.72
N TYR A 227 -1.16 3.15 -4.77
CA TYR A 227 -0.04 3.25 -5.69
C TYR A 227 -0.48 3.03 -7.15
N GLY A 228 -1.31 2.02 -7.41
CA GLY A 228 -1.92 1.80 -8.72
C GLY A 228 -2.68 3.03 -9.24
N ALA A 229 -3.44 3.71 -8.39
CA ALA A 229 -4.11 4.96 -8.75
C ALA A 229 -3.14 6.11 -9.06
N ILE A 230 -1.96 6.15 -8.43
CA ILE A 230 -0.90 7.13 -8.74
C ILE A 230 -0.31 6.82 -10.10
N ILE A 231 0.03 5.56 -10.39
CA ILE A 231 0.56 5.13 -11.69
C ILE A 231 -0.42 5.49 -12.81
N SER A 232 -1.69 5.14 -12.68
CA SER A 232 -2.72 5.48 -13.68
C SER A 232 -2.82 6.99 -13.91
N SER A 233 -2.71 7.80 -12.85
CA SER A 233 -2.71 9.26 -12.97
C SER A 233 -1.44 9.76 -13.66
N ALA A 234 -0.28 9.16 -13.41
CA ALA A 234 0.98 9.50 -14.06
C ALA A 234 0.97 9.14 -15.55
N SER A 235 0.50 7.94 -15.91
CA SER A 235 0.38 7.52 -17.32
C SER A 235 -0.55 8.43 -18.12
N ARG A 236 -1.63 8.89 -17.49
CA ARG A 236 -2.52 9.87 -18.11
C ARG A 236 -1.81 11.21 -18.37
N ILE A 237 -1.07 11.74 -17.39
CA ILE A 237 -0.31 12.99 -17.55
C ILE A 237 0.73 12.86 -18.66
N ILE A 238 1.42 11.71 -18.75
CA ILE A 238 2.39 11.45 -19.80
C ILE A 238 1.70 11.46 -21.18
N GLY A 239 0.57 10.75 -21.29
CA GLY A 239 -0.21 10.73 -22.52
C GLY A 239 -0.71 12.12 -22.96
N ASP A 240 -1.23 12.90 -22.02
CA ASP A 240 -1.69 14.28 -22.28
C ASP A 240 -0.52 15.17 -22.74
N LEU A 241 0.67 15.02 -22.14
CA LEU A 241 1.88 15.76 -22.53
C LEU A 241 2.36 15.39 -23.95
N VAL A 242 2.42 14.10 -24.27
CA VAL A 242 2.79 13.60 -25.61
C VAL A 242 1.80 14.10 -26.66
N TYR A 243 0.51 14.10 -26.34
CA TYR A 243 -0.53 14.62 -27.20
C TYR A 243 -0.37 16.13 -27.44
N THR A 244 -0.14 16.92 -26.38
CA THR A 244 0.14 18.37 -26.48
C THR A 244 1.34 18.63 -27.36
N MET A 245 2.45 17.89 -27.16
CA MET A 245 3.65 18.02 -27.98
C MET A 245 3.37 17.75 -29.46
N LYS A 246 2.59 16.71 -29.77
CA LYS A 246 2.21 16.34 -31.14
C LYS A 246 1.38 17.43 -31.84
N ILE A 247 0.46 18.05 -31.09
CA ILE A 247 -0.36 19.16 -31.61
C ILE A 247 0.50 20.40 -31.84
N SER A 248 1.34 20.76 -30.87
CA SER A 248 2.19 21.95 -30.94
C SER A 248 3.20 21.87 -32.11
N LEU A 249 3.70 20.66 -32.41
CA LEU A 249 4.54 20.43 -33.59
C LEU A 249 3.80 20.58 -34.90
N LYS A 250 2.51 20.19 -34.93
CA LYS A 250 1.72 20.21 -36.17
C LYS A 250 1.10 21.57 -36.47
N TYR A 251 0.63 22.27 -35.45
CA TYR A 251 -0.18 23.50 -35.60
C TYR A 251 0.48 24.73 -35.02
N GLY A 252 1.66 24.59 -34.38
CA GLY A 252 2.31 25.65 -33.61
C GLY A 252 1.77 25.73 -32.18
N PRO A 253 2.35 26.62 -31.34
CA PRO A 253 1.89 26.84 -29.98
C PRO A 253 0.41 27.21 -29.93
N GLN A 254 -0.40 26.41 -29.21
CA GLN A 254 -1.84 26.61 -29.06
C GLN A 254 -2.16 27.12 -27.66
N ASP A 255 -3.28 27.83 -27.53
CA ASP A 255 -3.79 28.13 -26.19
C ASP A 255 -4.45 26.89 -25.60
N ILE A 256 -3.77 26.31 -24.57
CA ILE A 256 -4.17 25.04 -23.94
C ILE A 256 -5.61 25.09 -23.39
N SER A 257 -6.10 26.28 -23.03
CA SER A 257 -7.45 26.48 -22.51
C SER A 257 -8.53 26.09 -23.53
N GLU A 258 -8.27 26.32 -24.80
CA GLU A 258 -9.20 26.03 -25.91
C GLU A 258 -9.20 24.53 -26.24
N ILE A 259 -8.03 23.87 -26.22
CA ILE A 259 -7.89 22.44 -26.53
C ILE A 259 -8.47 21.54 -25.42
N VAL A 260 -8.30 21.93 -24.15
CA VAL A 260 -8.85 21.18 -23.02
C VAL A 260 -10.37 21.29 -22.98
N ALA A 261 -10.96 22.40 -23.40
CA ALA A 261 -12.40 22.57 -23.53
C ALA A 261 -12.98 21.63 -24.60
N ASP A 262 -12.28 21.45 -25.71
CA ASP A 262 -12.71 20.57 -26.81
C ASP A 262 -12.52 19.07 -26.47
N SER A 263 -11.45 18.71 -25.77
CA SER A 263 -11.14 17.32 -25.37
C SER A 263 -12.02 16.79 -24.22
N THR A 264 -12.59 17.66 -23.41
CA THR A 264 -13.53 17.26 -22.33
C THR A 264 -14.95 16.98 -22.84
N GLY A 265 -15.20 17.14 -24.15
CA GLY A 265 -16.38 16.60 -24.82
C GLY A 265 -17.72 17.10 -24.27
N THR A 266 -17.79 18.35 -23.85
CA THR A 266 -19.08 19.03 -23.69
C THR A 266 -19.13 20.08 -24.81
N PRO A 267 -19.66 19.73 -26.01
CA PRO A 267 -19.81 20.74 -27.04
C PRO A 267 -20.82 21.77 -26.52
N ALA A 268 -20.37 22.99 -26.34
CA ALA A 268 -21.29 24.11 -26.09
C ALA A 268 -22.35 24.19 -27.21
N GLU A 269 -22.00 23.74 -28.40
CA GLU A 269 -22.94 23.64 -29.56
C GLU A 269 -24.05 22.61 -29.35
N VAL A 270 -23.78 21.45 -28.72
CA VAL A 270 -24.82 20.41 -28.50
C VAL A 270 -25.80 20.83 -27.42
N VAL A 271 -25.36 21.61 -26.42
CA VAL A 271 -26.27 22.16 -25.39
C VAL A 271 -27.13 23.30 -25.98
N GLU A 272 -26.58 24.11 -26.89
CA GLU A 272 -27.32 25.19 -27.53
C GLU A 272 -28.31 24.67 -28.59
N GLU A 273 -27.98 23.60 -29.30
CA GLU A 273 -28.87 22.93 -30.24
C GLU A 273 -29.96 22.11 -29.54
N ALA A 274 -29.66 21.50 -28.40
CA ALA A 274 -30.65 20.83 -27.55
C ALA A 274 -31.63 21.84 -26.92
N ALA A 275 -31.15 22.98 -26.46
CA ALA A 275 -31.99 24.05 -25.90
C ALA A 275 -32.92 24.67 -27.00
N LYS A 276 -32.45 24.87 -28.22
CA LYS A 276 -33.28 25.35 -29.32
C LYS A 276 -34.35 24.36 -29.81
N ASN A 277 -34.09 23.06 -29.61
CA ASN A 277 -35.06 22.01 -29.96
C ASN A 277 -36.14 21.81 -28.86
N GLU A 278 -35.91 22.21 -27.64
CA GLU A 278 -36.92 22.19 -26.58
C GLU A 278 -37.83 23.42 -26.60
N GLU A 279 -37.39 24.56 -27.14
CA GLU A 279 -38.17 25.78 -27.27
C GLU A 279 -39.16 25.78 -28.45
N ASN A 280 -39.02 24.79 -29.37
CA ASN A 280 -39.84 24.64 -30.55
C ASN A 280 -40.83 23.46 -30.48
N LYS A 281 -41.11 22.93 -29.28
CA LYS A 281 -42.18 21.95 -29.02
C LYS A 281 -43.18 22.47 -27.99
#